data_1762e3b6575ef7e481cd27a0c5f0ff17
#
_entry.id   1762e3b6575ef7e481cd27a0c5f0ff17
#
_cell.length_a   1.000
_cell.length_b   1.000
_cell.length_c   1.000
_cell.angle_alpha   90.00
_cell.angle_beta   90.00
_cell.angle_gamma   90.00
#
_symmetry.space_group_name_H-M   'P 1'
#
loop_
_entity.id
_entity.type
_entity.pdbx_description
1 polymer ?
#
loop_
_entity_poly.entity_id
_entity_poly.type
_entity_poly.pdbx_seq_one_letter_code
_entity_poly.pdbx_strand_id
1 'polypeptide(L)' 'MAIILRIPDLGPDSLVQAERAVLVRALRQAGGHAETAAALLGIGASTIYRKITEHGITEVERY' A
#
# COMPACT_ATOMS: atom_id res chain seq x y z
N MET A 1 -15.81 25.78 2.68
CA MET A 1 -15.70 25.82 1.22
C MET A 1 -15.17 24.51 0.71
N ALA A 2 -15.90 23.84 -0.15
CA ALA A 2 -15.47 22.58 -0.70
C ALA A 2 -14.63 22.83 -1.93
N ILE A 3 -13.42 22.29 -1.94
CA ILE A 3 -12.58 22.31 -3.14
C ILE A 3 -12.85 21.02 -3.89
N ILE A 4 -13.47 21.14 -5.02
CA ILE A 4 -13.71 19.97 -5.88
C ILE A 4 -12.54 19.89 -6.85
N LEU A 5 -11.65 18.95 -6.60
CA LEU A 5 -10.61 18.61 -7.55
C LEU A 5 -11.19 17.60 -8.53
N ARG A 6 -11.40 18.04 -9.74
CA ARG A 6 -11.77 17.13 -10.80
C ARG A 6 -10.49 16.61 -11.43
N ILE A 7 -10.19 15.36 -11.16
CA ILE A 7 -9.11 14.66 -11.83
C ILE A 7 -9.80 13.65 -12.75
N PRO A 8 -9.87 13.94 -14.05
CA PRO A 8 -10.71 13.17 -14.98
C PRO A 8 -10.29 11.71 -15.13
N ASP A 9 -9.04 11.40 -14.80
CA ASP A 9 -8.51 10.05 -14.99
C ASP A 9 -8.68 9.14 -13.77
N LEU A 10 -9.26 9.65 -12.68
CA LEU A 10 -9.44 8.84 -11.49
C LEU A 10 -10.75 8.06 -11.57
N GLY A 11 -10.61 6.74 -11.67
CA GLY A 11 -11.74 5.83 -11.64
C GLY A 11 -12.02 5.32 -10.24
N PRO A 12 -13.05 4.44 -10.08
CA PRO A 12 -13.42 3.89 -8.78
C PRO A 12 -12.31 3.07 -8.12
N ASP A 13 -11.37 2.51 -8.89
CA ASP A 13 -10.27 1.70 -8.39
C ASP A 13 -9.00 2.50 -8.15
N SER A 14 -8.99 3.80 -8.40
CA SER A 14 -7.76 4.59 -8.34
C SER A 14 -7.16 4.64 -6.94
N LEU A 15 -7.98 4.72 -5.89
CA LEU A 15 -7.50 4.71 -4.52
C LEU A 15 -6.87 3.36 -4.17
N VAL A 16 -7.48 2.28 -4.60
CA VAL A 16 -6.95 0.92 -4.39
C VAL A 16 -5.60 0.78 -5.08
N GLN A 17 -5.49 1.25 -6.31
CA GLN A 17 -4.24 1.19 -7.06
C GLN A 17 -3.15 2.05 -6.43
N ALA A 18 -3.50 3.23 -5.93
CA ALA A 18 -2.56 4.10 -5.22
C ALA A 18 -2.06 3.43 -3.94
N GLU A 19 -2.95 2.82 -3.18
CA GLU A 19 -2.58 2.08 -1.98
C GLU A 19 -1.63 0.93 -2.31
N ARG A 20 -1.94 0.17 -3.35
CA ARG A 20 -1.07 -0.93 -3.81
C ARG A 20 0.33 -0.42 -4.15
N ALA A 21 0.43 0.67 -4.89
CA ALA A 21 1.71 1.24 -5.27
C ALA A 21 2.53 1.66 -4.06
N VAL A 22 1.90 2.27 -3.07
CA VAL A 22 2.57 2.68 -1.83
C VAL A 22 3.06 1.46 -1.06
N LEU A 23 2.24 0.42 -0.95
CA LEU A 23 2.61 -0.81 -0.26
C LEU A 23 3.81 -1.49 -0.94
N VAL A 24 3.77 -1.61 -2.25
CA VAL A 24 4.87 -2.24 -3.00
C VAL A 24 6.16 -1.43 -2.84
N ARG A 25 6.07 -0.11 -2.93
CA ARG A 25 7.24 0.75 -2.74
C ARG A 25 7.84 0.55 -1.36
N ALA A 26 7.02 0.55 -0.31
CA ALA A 26 7.49 0.37 1.05
C ALA A 26 8.13 -1.01 1.25
N LEU A 27 7.53 -2.05 0.69
CA LEU A 27 8.07 -3.40 0.76
C LEU A 27 9.42 -3.51 0.04
N ARG A 28 9.56 -2.88 -1.11
CA ARG A 28 10.85 -2.87 -1.82
C ARG A 28 11.93 -2.14 -1.03
N GLN A 29 11.59 -1.01 -0.42
CA GLN A 29 12.52 -0.28 0.43
C GLN A 29 12.89 -1.09 1.67
N ALA A 30 11.99 -1.91 2.16
CA ALA A 30 12.19 -2.76 3.31
C ALA A 30 12.84 -4.11 2.98
N GLY A 31 13.20 -4.34 1.71
CA GLY A 31 13.78 -5.62 1.30
C GLY A 31 12.81 -6.79 1.42
N GLY A 32 11.52 -6.55 1.31
CA GLY A 32 10.48 -7.56 1.43
C GLY A 32 10.01 -7.84 2.85
N HIS A 33 10.59 -7.17 3.85
CA HIS A 33 10.21 -7.38 5.26
C HIS A 33 8.97 -6.56 5.60
N ALA A 34 7.84 -7.24 5.78
CA ALA A 34 6.55 -6.58 5.98
C ALA A 34 6.53 -5.70 7.22
N GLU A 35 7.12 -6.14 8.31
CA GLU A 35 7.13 -5.36 9.56
C GLU A 35 7.92 -4.06 9.41
N THR A 36 9.03 -4.10 8.69
CA THR A 36 9.81 -2.91 8.37
C THR A 36 9.02 -1.98 7.48
N ALA A 37 8.35 -2.52 6.47
CA ALA A 37 7.49 -1.72 5.59
C ALA A 37 6.36 -1.05 6.37
N ALA A 38 5.74 -1.76 7.31
CA ALA A 38 4.71 -1.20 8.17
C ALA A 38 5.23 -0.01 8.97
N ALA A 39 6.43 -0.13 9.52
CA ALA A 39 7.06 0.97 10.25
C ALA A 39 7.30 2.18 9.34
N LEU A 40 7.75 1.96 8.11
CA LEU A 40 7.95 3.04 7.13
C LEU A 40 6.64 3.74 6.81
N LEU A 41 5.54 3.02 6.79
CA LEU A 41 4.22 3.57 6.46
C LEU A 41 3.47 4.09 7.68
N GLY A 42 3.98 3.85 8.89
CA GLY A 42 3.31 4.26 10.12
C GLY A 42 2.05 3.46 10.42
N ILE A 43 2.00 2.20 10.03
CA ILE A 43 0.86 1.31 10.28
C ILE A 43 1.30 0.08 11.09
N GLY A 44 0.32 -0.60 11.68
CA GLY A 44 0.61 -1.81 12.43
C GLY A 44 0.92 -3.00 11.55
N ALA A 45 1.65 -3.98 12.10
CA ALA A 45 2.05 -5.17 11.39
C ALA A 45 0.83 -5.97 10.91
N SER A 46 -0.18 -6.14 11.76
CA SER A 46 -1.39 -6.87 11.34
C SER A 46 -2.09 -6.19 10.18
N THR A 47 -2.07 -4.85 10.16
CA THR A 47 -2.68 -4.08 9.07
C THR A 47 -1.94 -4.31 7.76
N ILE A 48 -0.62 -4.29 7.77
CA ILE A 48 0.12 -4.49 6.52
C ILE A 48 -0.03 -5.91 5.99
N TYR A 49 -0.05 -6.93 6.85
CA TYR A 49 -0.27 -8.31 6.40
C TYR A 49 -1.64 -8.48 5.76
N ARG A 50 -2.67 -7.88 6.35
CA ARG A 50 -4.01 -7.91 5.77
C ARG A 50 -4.02 -7.25 4.38
N LYS A 51 -3.40 -6.08 4.26
CA LYS A 51 -3.36 -5.34 3.00
C LYS A 51 -2.56 -6.07 1.93
N ILE A 52 -1.46 -6.68 2.30
CA ILE A 52 -0.67 -7.51 1.38
C ILE A 52 -1.54 -8.63 0.80
N THR A 53 -2.33 -9.28 1.64
CA THR A 53 -3.23 -10.35 1.22
C THR A 53 -4.34 -9.80 0.32
N GLU A 54 -4.98 -8.70 0.72
CA GLU A 54 -6.06 -8.08 -0.03
C GLU A 54 -5.62 -7.66 -1.44
N HIS A 55 -4.40 -7.16 -1.56
CA HIS A 55 -3.86 -6.69 -2.85
C HIS A 55 -3.16 -7.79 -3.65
N GLY A 56 -3.00 -8.97 -3.08
CA GLY A 56 -2.29 -10.05 -3.76
C GLY A 56 -0.83 -9.72 -4.07
N ILE A 57 -0.18 -9.01 -3.16
CA ILE A 57 1.20 -8.55 -3.36
C ILE A 57 2.17 -9.70 -3.12
N THR A 58 3.12 -9.85 -4.04
CA THR A 58 4.14 -10.90 -3.98
C THR A 58 5.52 -10.39 -3.57
N GLU A 59 5.71 -9.08 -3.50
CA GLU A 59 6.99 -8.44 -3.14
C GLU A 59 7.25 -8.49 -1.63
N VAL A 60 6.89 -9.57 -0.97
CA VAL A 60 7.10 -9.76 0.46
C VAL A 60 7.89 -11.03 0.69
N GLU A 61 8.91 -10.96 1.54
CA GLU A 61 9.64 -12.15 1.95
C GLU A 61 8.83 -12.92 2.99
N ARG A 62 8.73 -14.21 2.78
CA ARG A 62 8.04 -15.12 3.69
C ARG A 62 9.05 -16.12 4.22
N TYR A 63 9.12 -16.19 5.52
CA TYR A 63 9.94 -17.16 6.24
C TYR A 63 9.08 -18.25 6.84
#